data_d38e2ad0c0c08eed071383eba695499d
#
_entry.id   d38e2ad0c0c08eed071383eba695499d
#
_cell.length_a   1.000
_cell.length_b   1.000
_cell.length_c   1.000
_cell.angle_alpha   90.00
_cell.angle_beta   90.00
_cell.angle_gamma   90.00
#
_symmetry.space_group_name_H-M   'P 1'
#
loop_
_entity.id
_entity.type
_entity.pdbx_description
1 polymer ?
#
loop_
_entity_poly.entity_id
_entity_poly.type
_entity_poly.pdbx_seq_one_letter_code
_entity_poly.pdbx_strand_id
1 'polypeptide(L)'
;LAKLYFVDPSDPEFSDYTDYSIGFTTRGCFRKCSFCVNEKYDRVFRHSPVEEFLDRSRKYIYLWDDNILGYSKWHDVFDELNSTGKAFQFRQGMDMRLMTDEKARVISESKYHGDFIFAFDHIEERDIIEEKLAIWQRYSSKVIPCSLSR
;
A
#
# COMPACT_ATOMS: atom_id res chain seq x y z
N LEU A 1 19.35 15.36 6.41
CA LEU A 1 18.02 15.80 6.87
C LEU A 1 17.88 15.69 8.40
N ALA A 2 18.44 14.66 9.04
CA ALA A 2 18.44 14.51 10.51
C ALA A 2 19.13 15.66 11.28
N LYS A 3 20.00 16.43 10.62
CA LYS A 3 20.64 17.61 11.22
C LYS A 3 19.77 18.88 11.22
N LEU A 4 18.68 18.90 10.47
CA LEU A 4 17.78 20.06 10.35
C LEU A 4 16.62 20.03 11.34
N TYR A 5 16.26 18.85 11.80
CA TYR A 5 15.22 18.66 12.79
C TYR A 5 15.85 17.81 13.90
N PHE A 6 16.14 18.39 15.03
CA PHE A 6 16.60 17.65 16.22
C PHE A 6 15.48 16.71 16.71
N VAL A 7 15.27 15.61 15.98
CA VAL A 7 14.38 14.53 16.40
C VAL A 7 15.22 13.55 17.18
N ASP A 8 14.99 13.47 18.48
CA ASP A 8 15.58 12.41 19.31
C ASP A 8 14.87 11.09 18.97
N PRO A 9 15.58 10.08 18.40
CA PRO A 9 14.96 8.80 18.08
C PRO A 9 14.43 8.05 19.30
N SER A 10 14.83 8.46 20.51
CA SER A 10 14.34 7.86 21.76
C SER A 10 13.07 8.52 22.28
N ASP A 11 12.61 9.64 21.67
CA ASP A 11 11.37 10.29 22.04
C ASP A 11 10.17 9.40 21.69
N PRO A 12 9.31 9.05 22.65
CA PRO A 12 8.13 8.21 22.40
C PRO A 12 7.19 8.78 21.33
N GLU A 13 7.15 10.09 21.14
CA GLU A 13 6.34 10.75 20.10
C GLU A 13 6.84 10.40 18.68
N PHE A 14 8.10 10.01 18.53
CA PHE A 14 8.73 9.65 17.26
C PHE A 14 9.03 8.17 17.14
N SER A 15 8.65 7.35 18.12
CA SER A 15 8.91 5.90 18.10
C SER A 15 8.32 5.23 16.85
N ASP A 16 7.15 5.68 16.39
CA ASP A 16 6.50 5.18 15.18
C ASP A 16 7.35 5.40 13.91
N TYR A 17 8.17 6.47 13.86
CA TYR A 17 9.04 6.77 12.72
C TYR A 17 10.32 5.94 12.70
N THR A 18 10.67 5.29 13.79
CA THR A 18 11.88 4.48 13.90
C THR A 18 11.64 3.01 13.68
N ASP A 19 10.39 2.55 13.68
CA ASP A 19 10.04 1.13 13.65
C ASP A 19 9.86 0.56 12.23
N TYR A 20 9.91 1.39 11.18
CA TYR A 20 9.68 0.94 9.81
C TYR A 20 10.70 1.46 8.80
N SER A 21 10.97 0.62 7.79
CA SER A 21 11.58 1.04 6.54
C SER A 21 10.54 1.72 5.68
N ILE A 22 10.93 2.73 4.91
CA ILE A 22 10.02 3.44 4.00
C ILE A 22 10.56 3.39 2.57
N GLY A 23 9.69 3.15 1.61
CA GLY A 23 10.08 3.14 0.21
C GLY A 23 8.94 3.02 -0.78
N PHE A 24 9.33 2.83 -2.04
CA PHE A 24 8.43 2.65 -3.17
C PHE A 24 8.89 1.43 -3.98
N THR A 25 8.05 0.43 -4.10
CA THR A 25 8.34 -0.70 -4.99
C THR A 25 7.92 -0.38 -6.42
N THR A 26 6.86 0.41 -6.56
CA THR A 26 6.35 0.87 -7.85
C THR A 26 6.03 2.37 -7.81
N ARG A 27 5.98 2.98 -8.98
CA ARG A 27 5.54 4.36 -9.17
C ARG A 27 4.58 4.46 -10.34
N GLY A 28 3.81 5.56 -10.33
CA GLY A 28 2.89 5.91 -11.39
C GLY A 28 1.50 5.29 -11.21
N CYS A 29 0.58 5.84 -11.99
CA CYS A 29 -0.80 5.40 -12.03
C CYS A 29 -1.37 5.73 -13.40
N PHE A 30 -2.24 4.88 -13.96
CA PHE A 30 -2.94 5.16 -15.22
C PHE A 30 -4.28 5.87 -15.00
N ARG A 31 -4.71 6.05 -13.74
CA ARG A 31 -5.89 6.85 -13.41
C ARG A 31 -5.59 8.33 -13.59
N LYS A 32 -6.57 9.06 -14.08
CA LYS A 32 -6.48 10.52 -14.33
C LYS A 32 -7.42 11.26 -13.38
N CYS A 33 -7.31 10.98 -12.07
CA CYS A 33 -8.12 11.64 -11.06
C CYS A 33 -7.76 13.13 -11.00
N SER A 34 -8.75 14.01 -11.10
CA SER A 34 -8.57 15.47 -11.25
C SER A 34 -7.85 16.14 -10.06
N PHE A 35 -7.83 15.50 -8.89
CA PHE A 35 -7.14 15.97 -7.70
C PHE A 35 -5.73 15.39 -7.53
N CYS A 36 -5.32 14.46 -8.40
CA CYS A 36 -4.10 13.67 -8.18
C CYS A 36 -2.89 14.30 -8.88
N VAL A 37 -1.77 14.41 -8.16
CA VAL A 37 -0.49 14.92 -8.70
C VAL A 37 0.17 13.96 -9.71
N ASN A 38 -0.34 12.74 -9.85
CA ASN A 38 0.21 11.70 -10.70
C ASN A 38 -0.36 11.69 -12.13
N GLU A 39 -1.09 12.73 -12.55
CA GLU A 39 -1.67 12.85 -13.91
C GLU A 39 -0.65 12.66 -15.05
N LYS A 40 0.63 12.96 -14.79
CA LYS A 40 1.72 12.82 -15.77
C LYS A 40 2.04 11.37 -16.14
N TYR A 41 1.58 10.39 -15.35
CA TYR A 41 1.85 8.97 -15.60
C TYR A 41 0.68 8.33 -16.35
N ASP A 42 1.00 7.41 -17.26
CA ASP A 42 0.02 6.62 -18.04
C ASP A 42 0.06 5.13 -17.69
N ARG A 43 0.95 4.75 -16.80
CA ARG A 43 1.12 3.35 -16.35
C ARG A 43 1.74 3.28 -14.96
N VAL A 44 1.63 2.11 -14.36
CA VAL A 44 2.43 1.74 -13.18
C VAL A 44 3.70 1.03 -13.65
N PHE A 45 4.83 1.35 -13.06
CA PHE A 45 6.13 0.76 -13.41
C PHE A 45 6.94 0.45 -12.15
N ARG A 46 7.87 -0.50 -12.29
CA ARG A 46 8.81 -0.82 -11.20
C ARG A 46 9.67 0.38 -10.87
N HIS A 47 9.85 0.65 -9.57
CA HIS A 47 10.72 1.70 -9.06
C HIS A 47 11.99 1.09 -8.44
N SER A 48 11.89 0.54 -7.23
CA SER A 48 13.03 -0.02 -6.53
C SER A 48 12.78 -1.45 -6.05
N PRO A 49 13.78 -2.31 -6.03
CA PRO A 49 13.71 -3.54 -5.25
C PRO A 49 13.64 -3.21 -3.76
N VAL A 50 13.01 -4.09 -2.98
CA VAL A 50 12.80 -3.87 -1.54
C VAL A 50 14.12 -3.72 -0.79
N GLU A 51 15.16 -4.44 -1.20
CA GLU A 51 16.48 -4.40 -0.57
C GLU A 51 17.14 -3.02 -0.58
N GLU A 52 16.80 -2.13 -1.52
CA GLU A 52 17.38 -0.77 -1.60
C GLU A 52 16.96 0.12 -0.41
N PHE A 53 15.80 -0.12 0.18
CA PHE A 53 15.29 0.69 1.29
C PHE A 53 15.01 -0.12 2.56
N LEU A 54 15.25 -1.43 2.53
CA LEU A 54 15.02 -2.31 3.65
C LEU A 54 16.09 -2.14 4.74
N ASP A 55 15.72 -1.58 5.86
CA ASP A 55 16.53 -1.65 7.09
C ASP A 55 16.10 -2.90 7.89
N ARG A 56 16.98 -3.87 7.98
CA ARG A 56 16.72 -5.15 8.65
C ARG A 56 16.52 -5.01 10.16
N SER A 57 16.98 -3.91 10.76
CA SER A 57 16.75 -3.61 12.17
C SER A 57 15.32 -3.15 12.47
N ARG A 58 14.59 -2.65 11.46
CA ARG A 58 13.23 -2.15 11.59
C ARG A 58 12.21 -3.29 11.62
N LYS A 59 11.07 -3.07 12.30
CA LYS A 59 10.01 -4.09 12.45
C LYS A 59 9.15 -4.24 11.20
N TYR A 60 8.84 -3.12 10.53
CA TYR A 60 7.83 -3.02 9.47
C TYR A 60 8.40 -2.40 8.21
N ILE A 61 7.65 -2.54 7.11
CA ILE A 61 7.92 -1.85 5.84
C ILE A 61 6.68 -1.04 5.46
N TYR A 62 6.82 0.28 5.31
CA TYR A 62 5.76 1.15 4.83
C TYR A 62 6.03 1.57 3.39
N LEU A 63 5.05 1.31 2.55
CA LEU A 63 5.11 1.51 1.11
C LEU A 63 4.20 2.66 0.70
N TRP A 64 4.76 3.57 -0.08
CA TRP A 64 4.06 4.74 -0.59
C TRP A 64 3.80 4.63 -2.10
N ASP A 65 3.60 3.42 -2.58
CA ASP A 65 3.30 3.10 -3.97
C ASP A 65 2.00 3.78 -4.40
N ASP A 66 2.00 4.38 -5.60
CA ASP A 66 0.86 5.15 -6.12
C ASP A 66 -0.34 4.25 -6.45
N ASN A 67 -0.11 3.08 -7.07
CA ASN A 67 -1.16 2.12 -7.43
C ASN A 67 -0.57 0.71 -7.66
N ILE A 68 -0.21 0.03 -6.60
CA ILE A 68 0.43 -1.31 -6.70
C ILE A 68 -0.44 -2.33 -7.45
N LEU A 69 -1.77 -2.32 -7.26
CA LEU A 69 -2.65 -3.28 -7.92
C LEU A 69 -2.77 -3.07 -9.42
N GLY A 70 -2.36 -1.91 -9.92
CA GLY A 70 -2.26 -1.59 -11.34
C GLY A 70 -0.95 -2.02 -12.00
N TYR A 71 0.03 -2.50 -11.24
CA TYR A 71 1.28 -3.00 -11.77
C TYR A 71 1.11 -4.41 -12.36
N SER A 72 1.54 -4.61 -13.60
CA SER A 72 1.34 -5.91 -14.29
C SER A 72 2.03 -7.09 -13.60
N LYS A 73 3.15 -6.83 -12.90
CA LYS A 73 3.90 -7.81 -12.12
C LYS A 73 3.73 -7.60 -10.62
N TRP A 74 2.53 -7.22 -10.19
CA TRP A 74 2.21 -6.99 -8.78
C TRP A 74 2.53 -8.21 -7.90
N HIS A 75 2.35 -9.41 -8.45
CA HIS A 75 2.61 -10.68 -7.75
C HIS A 75 4.08 -10.77 -7.33
N ASP A 76 5.02 -10.47 -8.24
CA ASP A 76 6.45 -10.51 -7.95
C ASP A 76 6.81 -9.56 -6.78
N VAL A 77 6.13 -8.42 -6.67
CA VAL A 77 6.32 -7.46 -5.57
C VAL A 77 5.85 -8.03 -4.24
N PHE A 78 4.68 -8.68 -4.22
CA PHE A 78 4.19 -9.33 -2.99
C PHE A 78 5.08 -10.49 -2.56
N ASP A 79 5.59 -11.29 -3.51
CA ASP A 79 6.55 -12.36 -3.22
C ASP A 79 7.85 -11.80 -2.62
N GLU A 80 8.37 -10.73 -3.20
CA GLU A 80 9.56 -10.04 -2.69
C GLU A 80 9.34 -9.52 -1.26
N LEU A 81 8.23 -8.83 -1.01
CA LEU A 81 7.86 -8.32 0.32
C LEU A 81 7.71 -9.45 1.34
N ASN A 82 6.99 -10.50 1.00
CA ASN A 82 6.79 -11.65 1.87
C ASN A 82 8.11 -12.37 2.17
N SER A 83 9.05 -12.44 1.21
CA SER A 83 10.36 -13.05 1.39
C SER A 83 11.23 -12.34 2.43
N THR A 84 10.99 -11.06 2.70
CA THR A 84 11.68 -10.32 3.77
C THR A 84 11.36 -10.85 5.16
N GLY A 85 10.23 -11.55 5.32
CA GLY A 85 9.69 -12.01 6.60
C GLY A 85 9.12 -10.90 7.47
N LYS A 86 9.16 -9.63 7.02
CA LYS A 86 8.63 -8.47 7.75
C LYS A 86 7.18 -8.18 7.38
N ALA A 87 6.43 -7.63 8.31
CA ALA A 87 5.09 -7.14 8.01
C ALA A 87 5.18 -5.80 7.26
N PHE A 88 4.29 -5.59 6.30
CA PHE A 88 4.30 -4.40 5.44
C PHE A 88 2.90 -3.81 5.27
N GLN A 89 2.84 -2.55 4.88
CA GLN A 89 1.58 -1.84 4.61
C GLN A 89 1.74 -0.87 3.44
N PHE A 90 0.76 -0.85 2.54
CA PHE A 90 0.62 0.20 1.52
C PHE A 90 -0.15 1.38 2.11
N ARG A 91 0.53 2.53 2.24
CA ARG A 91 0.02 3.72 2.95
C ARG A 91 -0.86 4.63 2.10
N GLN A 92 -0.72 4.60 0.77
CA GLN A 92 -1.52 5.41 -0.16
C GLN A 92 -2.90 4.81 -0.48
N GLY A 93 -3.15 3.58 -0.02
CA GLY A 93 -4.35 2.84 -0.36
C GLY A 93 -4.21 2.07 -1.68
N MET A 94 -4.92 0.96 -1.75
CA MET A 94 -4.96 0.10 -2.92
C MET A 94 -6.23 0.38 -3.74
N ASP A 95 -6.12 0.43 -5.06
CA ASP A 95 -7.26 0.66 -5.97
C ASP A 95 -8.21 -0.56 -5.95
N MET A 96 -9.29 -0.47 -5.17
CA MET A 96 -10.25 -1.57 -4.99
C MET A 96 -10.86 -2.02 -6.33
N ARG A 97 -11.02 -1.15 -7.30
CA ARG A 97 -11.58 -1.47 -8.63
C ARG A 97 -10.79 -2.54 -9.37
N LEU A 98 -9.51 -2.71 -9.01
CA LEU A 98 -8.60 -3.69 -9.59
C LEU A 98 -8.55 -5.01 -8.82
N MET A 99 -9.39 -5.16 -7.78
CA MET A 99 -9.43 -6.38 -6.98
C MET A 99 -9.92 -7.57 -7.80
N THR A 100 -9.20 -8.69 -7.67
CA THR A 100 -9.56 -10.00 -8.22
C THR A 100 -9.48 -11.03 -7.11
N ASP A 101 -10.03 -12.22 -7.32
CA ASP A 101 -9.92 -13.33 -6.35
C ASP A 101 -8.46 -13.67 -6.02
N GLU A 102 -7.58 -13.68 -7.03
CA GLU A 102 -6.17 -13.94 -6.85
C GLU A 102 -5.49 -12.86 -6.00
N LYS A 103 -5.74 -11.57 -6.29
CA LYS A 103 -5.20 -10.45 -5.51
C LYS A 103 -5.69 -10.49 -4.07
N ALA A 104 -7.00 -10.69 -3.87
CA ALA A 104 -7.59 -10.78 -2.55
C ALA A 104 -6.95 -11.90 -1.71
N ARG A 105 -6.75 -13.08 -2.32
CA ARG A 105 -6.09 -14.20 -1.66
C ARG A 105 -4.64 -13.86 -1.28
N VAL A 106 -3.83 -13.41 -2.22
CA VAL A 106 -2.41 -13.08 -1.97
C VAL A 106 -2.27 -12.00 -0.90
N ILE A 107 -3.07 -10.94 -0.98
CA ILE A 107 -3.03 -9.85 0.01
C ILE A 107 -3.44 -10.35 1.40
N SER A 108 -4.49 -11.16 1.50
CA SER A 108 -4.99 -11.67 2.79
C SER A 108 -4.03 -12.66 3.45
N GLU A 109 -3.28 -13.42 2.64
CA GLU A 109 -2.27 -14.38 3.09
C GLU A 109 -0.92 -13.71 3.42
N SER A 110 -0.71 -12.47 2.98
CA SER A 110 0.52 -11.72 3.21
C SER A 110 0.66 -11.27 4.66
N LYS A 111 1.91 -11.07 5.09
CA LYS A 111 2.24 -10.48 6.39
C LYS A 111 1.92 -8.98 6.41
N TYR A 112 0.62 -8.63 6.38
CA TYR A 112 0.20 -7.23 6.34
C TYR A 112 0.18 -6.62 7.74
N HIS A 113 0.64 -5.37 7.86
CA HIS A 113 0.65 -4.61 9.11
C HIS A 113 -0.52 -3.63 9.15
N GLY A 114 -1.26 -3.63 10.26
CA GLY A 114 -2.38 -2.73 10.48
C GLY A 114 -3.58 -3.01 9.56
N ASP A 115 -4.35 -1.97 9.28
CA ASP A 115 -5.56 -2.07 8.47
C ASP A 115 -5.26 -2.03 6.97
N PHE A 116 -6.08 -2.75 6.20
CA PHE A 116 -6.04 -2.63 4.74
C PHE A 116 -6.72 -1.33 4.32
N ILE A 117 -5.99 -0.50 3.58
CA ILE A 117 -6.46 0.80 3.09
C ILE A 117 -6.82 0.65 1.62
N PHE A 118 -8.07 0.98 1.26
CA PHE A 118 -8.55 0.98 -0.11
C PHE A 118 -9.04 2.37 -0.52
N ALA A 119 -8.73 2.75 -1.76
CA ALA A 119 -9.18 4.01 -2.32
C ALA A 119 -10.63 3.90 -2.80
N PHE A 120 -11.45 4.89 -2.42
CA PHE A 120 -12.81 5.12 -2.92
C PHE A 120 -12.99 6.62 -3.11
N ASP A 121 -12.77 7.09 -4.34
CA ASP A 121 -12.62 8.53 -4.62
C ASP A 121 -13.88 9.15 -5.24
N HIS A 122 -14.73 8.36 -5.91
CA HIS A 122 -15.90 8.84 -6.63
C HIS A 122 -17.14 8.00 -6.35
N ILE A 123 -18.24 8.66 -6.02
CA ILE A 123 -19.50 7.99 -5.69
C ILE A 123 -20.08 7.20 -6.89
N GLU A 124 -19.80 7.63 -8.11
CA GLU A 124 -20.21 6.95 -9.33
C GLU A 124 -19.57 5.55 -9.49
N GLU A 125 -18.50 5.30 -8.76
CA GLU A 125 -17.79 4.01 -8.74
C GLU A 125 -18.36 3.04 -7.72
N ARG A 126 -19.43 3.40 -7.00
CA ARG A 126 -20.01 2.62 -5.91
C ARG A 126 -20.28 1.17 -6.31
N ASP A 127 -20.95 0.95 -7.43
CA ASP A 127 -21.36 -0.41 -7.84
C ASP A 127 -20.16 -1.33 -8.08
N ILE A 128 -19.13 -0.83 -8.75
CA ILE A 128 -17.89 -1.60 -8.94
C ILE A 128 -17.15 -1.83 -7.62
N ILE A 129 -17.15 -0.85 -6.73
CA ILE A 129 -16.50 -0.99 -5.42
C ILE A 129 -17.25 -2.04 -4.58
N GLU A 130 -18.58 -2.04 -4.56
CA GLU A 130 -19.37 -3.04 -3.84
C GLU A 130 -19.12 -4.45 -4.38
N GLU A 131 -19.07 -4.63 -5.71
CA GLU A 131 -18.72 -5.91 -6.35
C GLU A 131 -17.31 -6.39 -5.90
N LYS A 132 -16.32 -5.52 -5.98
CA LYS A 132 -14.93 -5.86 -5.63
C LYS A 132 -14.74 -6.07 -4.13
N LEU A 133 -15.47 -5.33 -3.30
CA LEU A 133 -15.48 -5.53 -1.86
C LEU A 133 -16.06 -6.91 -1.49
N ALA A 134 -17.09 -7.38 -2.19
CA ALA A 134 -17.60 -8.74 -2.01
C ALA A 134 -16.57 -9.82 -2.35
N ILE A 135 -15.67 -9.58 -3.34
CA ILE A 135 -14.54 -10.46 -3.61
C ILE A 135 -13.57 -10.44 -2.41
N TRP A 136 -13.18 -9.26 -1.96
CA TRP A 136 -12.26 -9.10 -0.84
C TRP A 136 -12.76 -9.79 0.44
N GLN A 137 -14.05 -9.63 0.77
CA GLN A 137 -14.67 -10.18 1.98
C GLN A 137 -14.61 -11.71 2.06
N ARG A 138 -14.52 -12.41 0.93
CA ARG A 138 -14.38 -13.88 0.90
C ARG A 138 -13.03 -14.36 1.47
N TYR A 139 -12.01 -13.52 1.44
CA TYR A 139 -10.64 -13.84 1.86
C TYR A 139 -10.23 -13.14 3.14
N SER A 140 -10.81 -11.99 3.45
CA SER A 140 -10.49 -11.23 4.64
C SER A 140 -11.44 -11.57 5.79
N SER A 141 -10.91 -12.16 6.85
CA SER A 141 -11.64 -12.34 8.13
C SER A 141 -11.67 -11.06 8.97
N LYS A 142 -10.96 -10.00 8.56
CA LYS A 142 -10.93 -8.70 9.25
C LYS A 142 -12.04 -7.80 8.70
N VAL A 143 -12.97 -7.39 9.56
CA VAL A 143 -13.96 -6.35 9.24
C VAL A 143 -13.23 -5.05 8.97
N ILE A 144 -13.43 -4.48 7.78
CA ILE A 144 -12.87 -3.19 7.40
C ILE A 144 -13.77 -2.10 8.00
N PRO A 145 -13.26 -1.20 8.85
CA PRO A 145 -13.97 0.04 9.10
C PRO A 145 -13.91 0.87 7.82
N CYS A 146 -15.04 1.07 7.16
CA CYS A 146 -15.15 1.98 6.02
C CYS A 146 -14.94 3.42 6.53
N SER A 147 -13.75 3.94 6.43
CA SER A 147 -13.51 5.36 6.64
C SER A 147 -13.91 6.10 5.38
N LEU A 148 -15.16 6.52 5.31
CA LEU A 148 -15.59 7.58 4.41
C LEU A 148 -14.86 8.87 4.88
N SER A 149 -13.79 9.23 4.21
CA SER A 149 -13.22 10.57 4.35
C SER A 149 -14.23 11.55 3.77
N ARG A 150 -14.74 12.42 4.65
CA ARG A 150 -15.61 13.55 4.29
C ARG A 150 -14.77 14.67 3.68
#